data_f8939c62ddae1c6d716f8f671b4c1908
#
_entry.id   f8939c62ddae1c6d716f8f671b4c1908
#
_cell.length_a   1.000
_cell.length_b   1.000
_cell.length_c   1.000
_cell.angle_alpha   90.00
_cell.angle_beta   90.00
_cell.angle_gamma   90.00
#
_symmetry.space_group_name_H-M   'P 1'
#
loop_
_entity.id
_entity.type
_entity.pdbx_description
1 polymer ?
#
loop_
_entity_poly.entity_id
_entity_poly.type
_entity_poly.pdbx_seq_one_letter_code
_entity_poly.pdbx_strand_id
1 'polypeptide(L)'
;MVIERYTNGPQPVYERAAAKGRMLPEGLRYVDSWIVDDEHLDRCYQLMETDDPSLFEQWFARWRDLAEFEVVPVIDSATAASRVAVRWSGAS
;
A
#
# COMPACT_ATOMS: atom_id res chain seq x y z
N MET A 1 2.53 -0.34 4.08
CA MET A 1 1.76 0.66 3.29
C MET A 1 2.29 0.67 1.87
N VAL A 2 1.41 0.50 0.91
CA VAL A 2 1.72 0.63 -0.50
C VAL A 2 1.25 1.99 -0.96
N ILE A 3 2.16 2.78 -1.52
CA ILE A 3 1.84 4.09 -2.08
C ILE A 3 1.83 3.93 -3.59
N GLU A 4 0.71 4.28 -4.22
CA GLU A 4 0.50 4.16 -5.65
C GLU A 4 0.31 5.52 -6.27
N ARG A 5 0.92 5.72 -7.44
CA ARG A 5 0.64 6.87 -8.29
C ARG A 5 0.10 6.37 -9.63
N TYR A 6 -1.10 6.80 -9.98
CA TYR A 6 -1.76 6.38 -11.21
C TYR A 6 -1.23 7.21 -12.38
N THR A 7 -0.44 6.58 -13.24
CA THR A 7 0.30 7.27 -14.31
C THR A 7 -0.61 7.83 -15.41
N ASN A 8 -1.78 7.23 -15.60
CA ASN A 8 -2.78 7.66 -16.59
C ASN A 8 -4.09 8.10 -15.90
N GLY A 9 -4.00 8.56 -14.65
CA GLY A 9 -5.16 8.95 -13.87
C GLY A 9 -5.91 7.76 -13.27
N PRO A 10 -6.99 8.03 -12.52
CA PRO A 10 -7.71 6.99 -11.79
C PRO A 10 -8.63 6.15 -12.66
N GLN A 11 -9.15 6.66 -13.75
CA GLN A 11 -10.20 5.99 -14.53
C GLN A 11 -9.81 4.59 -14.99
N PRO A 12 -8.66 4.37 -15.68
CA PRO A 12 -8.32 3.01 -16.12
C PRO A 12 -8.05 2.05 -14.96
N VAL A 13 -7.59 2.55 -13.81
CA VAL A 13 -7.38 1.74 -12.60
C VAL A 13 -8.72 1.26 -12.05
N TYR A 14 -9.67 2.17 -11.89
CA TYR A 14 -11.00 1.83 -11.38
C TYR A 14 -11.79 0.95 -12.34
N GLU A 15 -11.64 1.15 -13.64
CA GLU A 15 -12.26 0.28 -14.64
C GLU A 15 -11.74 -1.16 -14.55
N ARG A 16 -10.44 -1.35 -14.43
CA ARG A 16 -9.84 -2.69 -14.28
C ARG A 16 -10.26 -3.32 -12.95
N ALA A 17 -10.24 -2.54 -11.87
CA ALA A 17 -10.65 -3.02 -10.55
C ALA A 17 -12.13 -3.45 -10.54
N ALA A 18 -13.00 -2.72 -11.22
CA ALA A 18 -14.41 -3.10 -11.34
C ALA A 18 -14.59 -4.39 -12.13
N ALA A 19 -13.76 -4.61 -13.16
CA ALA A 19 -13.86 -5.81 -14.02
C ALA A 19 -13.20 -7.04 -13.38
N LYS A 20 -12.08 -6.88 -12.67
CA LYS A 20 -11.20 -7.98 -12.23
C LYS A 20 -10.88 -7.96 -10.74
N GLY A 21 -11.36 -6.97 -9.99
CA GLY A 21 -10.96 -6.78 -8.59
C GLY A 21 -9.51 -6.35 -8.46
N ARG A 22 -8.95 -6.51 -7.28
CA ARG A 22 -7.56 -6.12 -7.00
C ARG A 22 -6.52 -7.07 -7.59
N MET A 23 -6.92 -8.27 -7.96
CA MET A 23 -6.04 -9.31 -8.50
C MET A 23 -4.89 -9.65 -7.55
N LEU A 24 -5.20 -9.78 -6.26
CA LEU A 24 -4.21 -10.10 -5.24
C LEU A 24 -3.76 -11.55 -5.37
N PRO A 25 -2.44 -11.81 -5.29
CA PRO A 25 -1.96 -13.19 -5.13
C PRO A 25 -2.37 -13.73 -3.75
N GLU A 26 -2.47 -15.05 -3.65
CA GLU A 26 -2.74 -15.70 -2.38
C GLU A 26 -1.68 -15.34 -1.34
N GLY A 27 -2.10 -14.99 -0.13
CA GLY A 27 -1.20 -14.59 0.95
C GLY A 27 -0.95 -13.09 1.06
N LEU A 28 -1.41 -12.30 0.09
CA LEU A 28 -1.38 -10.84 0.19
C LEU A 28 -2.80 -10.35 0.47
N ARG A 29 -2.99 -9.67 1.61
CA ARG A 29 -4.30 -9.25 2.10
C ARG A 29 -4.45 -7.74 2.07
N TYR A 30 -5.58 -7.30 1.56
CA TYR A 30 -6.01 -5.89 1.61
C TYR A 30 -6.65 -5.60 2.98
N VAL A 31 -6.22 -4.50 3.61
CA VAL A 31 -6.79 -4.06 4.89
C VAL A 31 -7.67 -2.82 4.69
N ASP A 32 -7.09 -1.76 4.12
CA ASP A 32 -7.82 -0.51 3.87
C ASP A 32 -7.07 0.34 2.86
N SER A 33 -7.73 1.35 2.31
CA SER A 33 -7.08 2.26 1.36
C SER A 33 -7.70 3.65 1.39
N TRP A 34 -6.88 4.62 0.99
CA TRP A 34 -7.26 6.04 0.92
C TRP A 34 -6.71 6.63 -0.37
N ILE A 35 -7.52 7.49 -0.99
CA ILE A 35 -7.10 8.30 -2.14
C ILE A 35 -6.88 9.71 -1.64
N VAL A 36 -5.80 10.35 -2.07
CA VAL A 36 -5.56 11.77 -1.77
C VAL A 36 -6.71 12.59 -2.34
N ASP A 37 -7.35 13.38 -1.47
CA ASP A 37 -8.50 14.20 -1.85
C ASP A 37 -8.03 15.47 -2.55
N ASP A 38 -7.79 15.34 -3.85
CA ASP A 38 -7.48 16.46 -4.73
C ASP A 38 -8.21 16.28 -6.07
N GLU A 39 -8.04 17.23 -6.97
CA GLU A 39 -8.72 17.20 -8.27
C GLU A 39 -8.26 16.04 -9.18
N HIS A 40 -7.06 15.48 -8.95
CA HIS A 40 -6.49 14.44 -9.81
C HIS A 40 -6.91 13.03 -9.41
N LEU A 41 -7.13 12.77 -8.13
CA LEU A 41 -7.47 11.45 -7.56
C LEU A 41 -6.50 10.35 -8.05
N ASP A 42 -5.22 10.66 -8.13
CA ASP A 42 -4.21 9.82 -8.77
C ASP A 42 -3.17 9.24 -7.80
N ARG A 43 -3.32 9.49 -6.50
CA ARG A 43 -2.44 8.93 -5.46
C ARG A 43 -3.24 8.15 -4.45
N CYS A 44 -2.84 6.90 -4.25
CA CYS A 44 -3.51 5.97 -3.34
C CYS A 44 -2.53 5.47 -2.28
N TYR A 45 -3.02 5.38 -1.06
CA TYR A 45 -2.33 4.72 0.05
C TYR A 45 -3.12 3.45 0.39
N GLN A 46 -2.51 2.28 0.24
CA GLN A 46 -3.14 1.01 0.57
C GLN A 46 -2.41 0.33 1.71
N LEU A 47 -3.15 0.02 2.76
CA LEU A 47 -2.61 -0.81 3.83
C LEU A 47 -2.81 -2.26 3.47
N MET A 48 -1.70 -2.96 3.30
CA MET A 48 -1.66 -4.36 2.92
C MET A 48 -0.93 -5.16 3.98
N GLU A 49 -1.23 -6.44 4.06
CA GLU A 49 -0.66 -7.35 5.03
C GLU A 49 -0.22 -8.65 4.36
N THR A 50 1.01 -9.08 4.63
CA THR A 50 1.54 -10.34 4.13
C THR A 50 2.71 -10.80 4.99
N ASP A 51 2.92 -12.13 5.05
CA ASP A 51 4.11 -12.74 5.64
C ASP A 51 5.22 -12.92 4.59
N ASP A 52 4.92 -12.67 3.31
CA ASP A 52 5.85 -12.86 2.21
C ASP A 52 5.92 -11.59 1.33
N PRO A 53 6.92 -10.71 1.57
CA PRO A 53 7.06 -9.48 0.80
C PRO A 53 7.25 -9.69 -0.71
N SER A 54 7.69 -10.86 -1.16
CA SER A 54 7.83 -11.14 -2.59
C SER A 54 6.50 -11.11 -3.34
N LEU A 55 5.38 -11.26 -2.63
CA LEU A 55 4.04 -11.20 -3.23
C LEU A 55 3.70 -9.81 -3.76
N PHE A 56 4.32 -8.76 -3.23
CA PHE A 56 4.14 -7.40 -3.77
C PHE A 56 4.55 -7.31 -5.23
N GLU A 57 5.68 -7.92 -5.61
CA GLU A 57 6.13 -7.90 -7.00
C GLU A 57 5.16 -8.64 -7.93
N GLN A 58 4.58 -9.74 -7.47
CA GLN A 58 3.56 -10.46 -8.23
C GLN A 58 2.32 -9.60 -8.45
N TRP A 59 1.90 -8.88 -7.42
CA TRP A 59 0.75 -7.99 -7.51
C TRP A 59 1.04 -6.79 -8.41
N PHE A 60 2.18 -6.14 -8.24
CA PHE A 60 2.57 -4.98 -9.03
C PHE A 60 2.66 -5.30 -10.51
N ALA A 61 3.11 -6.50 -10.87
CA ALA A 61 3.17 -6.93 -12.28
C ALA A 61 1.82 -6.85 -12.99
N ARG A 62 0.72 -6.98 -12.24
CA ARG A 62 -0.65 -6.93 -12.77
C ARG A 62 -1.18 -5.51 -12.96
N TRP A 63 -0.48 -4.50 -12.42
CA TRP A 63 -0.91 -3.10 -12.42
C TRP A 63 0.15 -2.12 -12.91
N ARG A 64 1.36 -2.61 -13.21
CA ARG A 64 2.51 -1.76 -13.50
C ARG A 64 2.33 -0.89 -14.73
N ASP A 65 1.47 -1.29 -15.65
CA ASP A 65 1.12 -0.48 -16.83
C ASP A 65 0.27 0.75 -16.48
N LEU A 66 -0.38 0.77 -15.32
CA LEU A 66 -1.29 1.86 -14.91
C LEU A 66 -0.81 2.63 -13.69
N ALA A 67 0.17 2.12 -12.95
CA ALA A 67 0.59 2.75 -11.69
C ALA A 67 2.07 2.51 -11.40
N GLU A 68 2.64 3.43 -10.64
CA GLU A 68 3.93 3.28 -9.97
C GLU A 68 3.69 2.98 -8.50
N PHE A 69 4.58 2.19 -7.89
CA PHE A 69 4.41 1.68 -6.53
C PHE A 69 5.62 1.94 -5.66
N GLU A 70 5.35 2.23 -4.39
CA GLU A 70 6.36 2.29 -3.34
C GLU A 70 5.84 1.50 -2.14
N VAL A 71 6.67 0.63 -1.57
CA VAL A 71 6.32 -0.11 -0.36
C VAL A 71 7.03 0.51 0.83
N VAL A 72 6.25 0.93 1.82
CA VAL A 72 6.75 1.51 3.07
C VAL A 72 6.28 0.63 4.22
N PRO A 73 7.18 -0.11 4.90
CA PRO A 73 6.81 -0.84 6.10
C PRO A 73 6.30 0.13 7.18
N VAL A 74 5.19 -0.22 7.79
CA VAL A 74 4.59 0.60 8.84
C VAL A 74 4.26 -0.24 10.06
N ILE A 75 4.22 0.40 11.21
CA ILE A 75 3.73 -0.15 12.46
C ILE A 75 2.70 0.80 13.02
N ASP A 76 1.83 0.32 13.91
CA ASP A 76 0.89 1.21 14.57
C ASP A 76 1.59 2.11 15.60
N SER A 77 0.90 3.17 16.01
CA SER A 77 1.46 4.15 16.94
C SER A 77 1.75 3.55 18.30
N ALA A 78 0.98 2.60 18.76
CA ALA A 78 1.21 1.93 20.05
C ALA A 78 2.52 1.13 20.04
N THR A 79 2.77 0.39 18.95
CA THR A 79 4.03 -0.33 18.75
C THR A 79 5.22 0.64 18.68
N ALA A 80 5.05 1.74 17.93
CA ALA A 80 6.08 2.77 17.84
C ALA A 80 6.37 3.40 19.20
N ALA A 81 5.34 3.71 19.99
CA ALA A 81 5.50 4.26 21.33
C ALA A 81 6.29 3.31 22.25
N SER A 82 6.01 2.01 22.17
CA SER A 82 6.75 1.00 22.95
C SER A 82 8.22 0.96 22.56
N ARG A 83 8.53 1.03 21.26
CA ARG A 83 9.92 1.06 20.78
C ARG A 83 10.66 2.32 21.21
N VAL A 84 9.99 3.46 21.15
CA VAL A 84 10.55 4.74 21.62
C VAL A 84 10.83 4.70 23.11
N ALA A 85 9.92 4.16 23.92
CA ALA A 85 10.10 4.00 25.34
C ALA A 85 11.32 3.15 25.70
N VAL A 86 11.54 2.05 24.97
CA VAL A 86 12.73 1.20 25.15
C VAL A 86 14.02 1.96 24.82
N ARG A 87 14.04 2.71 23.70
CA ARG A 87 15.18 3.55 23.32
C ARG A 87 15.48 4.63 24.36
N TRP A 88 14.43 5.27 24.86
CA TRP A 88 14.56 6.30 25.91
C TRP A 88 15.16 5.73 27.21
N SER A 89 14.67 4.56 27.65
CA SER A 89 15.20 3.88 28.82
C SER A 89 16.65 3.44 28.63
N GLY A 90 17.01 3.01 27.44
CA GLY A 90 18.37 2.60 27.08
C GLY A 90 19.35 3.76 26.99
N ALA A 91 18.87 4.99 26.79
CA ALA A 91 19.70 6.20 26.71
C ALA A 91 20.11 6.74 28.09
N SER A 92 19.46 6.28 29.13
CA SER A 92 19.76 6.67 30.48
C SER A 92 20.73 5.68 31.14
#